data_859cd34c0d3ad728f25b4ac1a8bbbf9a
#
_entry.id   859cd34c0d3ad728f25b4ac1a8bbbf9a
#
_cell.length_a   1.000
_cell.length_b   1.000
_cell.length_c   1.000
_cell.angle_alpha   90.00
_cell.angle_beta   90.00
_cell.angle_gamma   90.00
#
_symmetry.space_group_name_H-M   'P 1'
#
loop_
_entity.id
_entity.type
_entity.pdbx_description
1 polymer ?
#
loop_
_entity_poly.entity_id
_entity_poly.type
_entity_poly.pdbx_seq_one_letter_code
_entity_poly.pdbx_strand_id
1 'polypeptide(L)'
;MVGLTVLDLVMILALLSYLVYGLRNGFFVTVGGIAGFAAGAVAAFFAVPLVSEFVQDPGWRLTAIVAAAVVLVVMGNGLGTMVGRQIRGAVRIRPLRAVDRLVGGAVNLVVSALVMSMLAFSISSLGVPFVSQQLAESKVIRFIDGMTPTPVKATMAQLRSAVIGNGIPTLIEGLEGAPAVPVPEASTDTPALNAAAESVLKIAGTAYQCGQNQTGTGFVVSDDRVVTNAHVVAGVSEPVVEMPDGGAMPGRVVYFDTTHDLAVLAVDGLTLAPLPLSSDLPDGSSAAFAGYPHGGPFQSKPATVQDITTVLVPDIYGNNPSPEEIYRLAGDVQPGNSGGPLLTMDGQVAGVIFAKATQDSDMGFAITMDDLSPVASQAAAMTAPVSSGQCIQK
;
A
#
# COMPACT_ATOMS: atom_id res chain seq x y z
N MET A 1 8.50 19.18 -23.75
CA MET A 1 8.80 17.75 -23.98
C MET A 1 9.69 17.29 -22.82
N VAL A 2 9.12 16.67 -21.81
CA VAL A 2 9.89 16.08 -20.70
C VAL A 2 10.64 14.87 -21.27
N GLY A 3 11.97 14.93 -21.27
CA GLY A 3 12.84 13.86 -21.75
C GLY A 3 12.64 12.55 -20.97
N LEU A 4 13.26 11.47 -21.43
CA LEU A 4 13.40 10.24 -20.65
C LEU A 4 14.36 10.52 -19.48
N THR A 5 14.03 10.00 -18.30
CA THR A 5 14.91 10.08 -17.14
C THR A 5 16.06 9.06 -17.26
N VAL A 6 17.11 9.20 -16.47
CA VAL A 6 18.18 8.20 -16.40
C VAL A 6 17.62 6.85 -15.95
N LEU A 7 16.65 6.88 -15.05
CA LEU A 7 15.93 5.67 -14.58
C LEU A 7 15.21 4.98 -15.74
N ASP A 8 14.51 5.75 -16.59
CA ASP A 8 13.83 5.18 -17.77
C ASP A 8 14.81 4.47 -18.72
N LEU A 9 15.98 5.08 -18.95
CA LEU A 9 17.00 4.50 -19.80
C LEU A 9 17.52 3.15 -19.24
N VAL A 10 17.81 3.11 -17.95
CA VAL A 10 18.26 1.89 -17.26
C VAL A 10 17.18 0.80 -17.34
N MET A 11 15.91 1.16 -17.11
CA MET A 11 14.79 0.21 -17.18
C MET A 11 14.57 -0.31 -18.60
N ILE A 12 14.63 0.55 -19.62
CA ILE A 12 14.53 0.14 -21.03
C ILE A 12 15.65 -0.84 -21.40
N LEU A 13 16.89 -0.53 -21.03
CA LEU A 13 18.03 -1.41 -21.29
C LEU A 13 17.87 -2.76 -20.59
N ALA A 14 17.39 -2.78 -19.36
CA ALA A 14 17.11 -4.00 -18.64
C ALA A 14 15.98 -4.81 -19.31
N LEU A 15 14.86 -4.18 -19.67
CA LEU A 15 13.74 -4.85 -20.37
C LEU A 15 14.17 -5.43 -21.72
N LEU A 16 14.96 -4.69 -22.50
CA LEU A 16 15.53 -5.18 -23.76
C LEU A 16 16.47 -6.37 -23.55
N SER A 17 17.31 -6.32 -22.51
CA SER A 17 18.20 -7.42 -22.15
C SER A 17 17.43 -8.69 -21.80
N TYR A 18 16.36 -8.57 -20.99
CA TYR A 18 15.49 -9.70 -20.64
C TYR A 18 14.68 -10.19 -21.83
N LEU A 19 14.22 -9.32 -22.72
CA LEU A 19 13.59 -9.72 -23.99
C LEU A 19 14.54 -10.58 -24.83
N VAL A 20 15.78 -10.09 -25.05
CA VAL A 20 16.80 -10.81 -25.80
C VAL A 20 17.14 -12.14 -25.15
N TYR A 21 17.24 -12.17 -23.83
CA TYR A 21 17.46 -13.41 -23.06
C TYR A 21 16.33 -14.41 -23.30
N GLY A 22 15.07 -13.99 -23.22
CA GLY A 22 13.90 -14.85 -23.48
C GLY A 22 13.83 -15.35 -24.93
N LEU A 23 14.13 -14.48 -25.92
CA LEU A 23 14.20 -14.87 -27.34
C LEU A 23 15.30 -15.91 -27.59
N ARG A 24 16.43 -15.82 -26.89
CA ARG A 24 17.54 -16.80 -27.02
C ARG A 24 17.22 -18.14 -26.36
N ASN A 25 16.67 -18.11 -25.16
CA ASN A 25 16.43 -19.29 -24.33
C ASN A 25 15.09 -19.99 -24.65
N GLY A 26 14.09 -19.25 -25.16
CA GLY A 26 12.75 -19.76 -25.46
C GLY A 26 11.84 -19.95 -24.27
N PHE A 27 10.59 -20.27 -24.55
CA PHE A 27 9.51 -20.37 -23.57
C PHE A 27 9.76 -21.40 -22.47
N PHE A 28 10.14 -22.63 -22.85
CA PHE A 28 10.31 -23.69 -21.85
C PHE A 28 11.42 -23.40 -20.86
N VAL A 29 12.52 -22.79 -21.28
CA VAL A 29 13.63 -22.42 -20.39
C VAL A 29 13.23 -21.24 -19.50
N THR A 30 12.53 -20.25 -20.07
CA THR A 30 12.06 -19.09 -19.32
C THR A 30 11.06 -19.49 -18.24
N VAL A 31 10.02 -20.26 -18.59
CA VAL A 31 9.00 -20.74 -17.63
C VAL A 31 9.62 -21.69 -16.60
N GLY A 32 10.51 -22.59 -17.03
CA GLY A 32 11.25 -23.46 -16.12
C GLY A 32 12.05 -22.65 -15.10
N GLY A 33 12.75 -21.61 -15.53
CA GLY A 33 13.50 -20.71 -14.65
C GLY A 33 12.60 -19.97 -13.65
N ILE A 34 11.47 -19.42 -14.12
CA ILE A 34 10.49 -18.73 -13.26
C ILE A 34 9.89 -19.70 -12.23
N ALA A 35 9.45 -20.88 -12.66
CA ALA A 35 8.90 -21.90 -11.76
C ALA A 35 9.94 -22.38 -10.74
N GLY A 36 11.19 -22.56 -11.17
CA GLY A 36 12.30 -22.92 -10.29
C GLY A 36 12.65 -21.80 -9.30
N PHE A 37 12.64 -20.53 -9.72
CA PHE A 37 12.79 -19.38 -8.85
C PHE A 37 11.69 -19.35 -7.77
N ALA A 38 10.42 -19.52 -8.16
CA ALA A 38 9.31 -19.55 -7.24
C ALA A 38 9.42 -20.71 -6.24
N ALA A 39 9.77 -21.90 -6.71
CA ALA A 39 10.00 -23.07 -5.84
C ALA A 39 11.17 -22.82 -4.85
N GLY A 40 12.26 -22.20 -5.32
CA GLY A 40 13.40 -21.81 -4.49
C GLY A 40 13.02 -20.76 -3.44
N ALA A 41 12.19 -19.78 -3.79
CA ALA A 41 11.69 -18.78 -2.87
C ALA A 41 10.78 -19.38 -1.78
N VAL A 42 9.90 -20.31 -2.15
CA VAL A 42 9.07 -21.07 -1.19
C VAL A 42 9.95 -21.90 -0.28
N ALA A 43 10.96 -22.61 -0.81
CA ALA A 43 11.90 -23.37 -0.01
C ALA A 43 12.70 -22.47 0.95
N ALA A 44 13.10 -21.27 0.49
CA ALA A 44 13.78 -20.28 1.32
C ALA A 44 12.90 -19.83 2.49
N PHE A 45 11.62 -19.56 2.26
CA PHE A 45 10.66 -19.18 3.31
C PHE A 45 10.59 -20.24 4.42
N PHE A 46 10.49 -21.53 4.06
CA PHE A 46 10.48 -22.63 5.03
C PHE A 46 11.86 -22.90 5.67
N ALA A 47 12.94 -22.46 5.04
CA ALA A 47 14.28 -22.61 5.60
C ALA A 47 14.61 -21.56 6.68
N VAL A 48 13.91 -20.41 6.72
CA VAL A 48 14.17 -19.33 7.69
C VAL A 48 14.14 -19.82 9.13
N PRO A 49 13.08 -20.50 9.63
CA PRO A 49 13.06 -20.98 11.01
C PRO A 49 14.19 -21.99 11.28
N LEU A 50 14.47 -22.90 10.34
CA LEU A 50 15.54 -23.88 10.47
C LEU A 50 16.91 -23.21 10.61
N VAL A 51 17.23 -22.23 9.74
CA VAL A 51 18.49 -21.48 9.82
C VAL A 51 18.59 -20.70 11.14
N SER A 52 17.47 -20.15 11.62
CA SER A 52 17.42 -19.40 12.88
C SER A 52 17.68 -20.28 14.10
N GLU A 53 17.33 -21.56 14.08
CA GLU A 53 17.63 -22.55 15.12
C GLU A 53 19.14 -22.94 15.13
N PHE A 54 19.73 -23.10 13.93
CA PHE A 54 21.14 -23.47 13.79
C PHE A 54 22.12 -22.32 14.08
N VAL A 55 21.73 -21.08 13.73
CA VAL A 55 22.56 -19.87 13.91
C VAL A 55 22.01 -19.04 15.05
N GLN A 56 22.45 -19.30 16.27
CA GLN A 56 21.97 -18.61 17.47
C GLN A 56 22.62 -17.24 17.68
N ASP A 57 23.78 -16.97 17.08
CA ASP A 57 24.47 -15.68 17.16
C ASP A 57 23.70 -14.61 16.38
N PRO A 58 23.19 -13.53 17.04
CA PRO A 58 22.41 -12.48 16.39
C PRO A 58 23.16 -11.76 15.26
N GLY A 59 24.51 -11.61 15.39
CA GLY A 59 25.34 -10.93 14.40
C GLY A 59 25.44 -11.68 13.07
N TRP A 60 25.45 -13.02 13.10
CA TRP A 60 25.55 -13.86 11.90
C TRP A 60 24.22 -14.41 11.40
N ARG A 61 23.17 -14.38 12.22
CA ARG A 61 21.86 -14.95 11.88
C ARG A 61 21.27 -14.37 10.60
N LEU A 62 21.22 -13.03 10.51
CA LEU A 62 20.66 -12.36 9.32
C LEU A 62 21.45 -12.71 8.06
N THR A 63 22.79 -12.69 8.16
CA THR A 63 23.67 -13.04 7.03
C THR A 63 23.45 -14.48 6.59
N ALA A 64 23.30 -15.43 7.52
CA ALA A 64 23.05 -16.83 7.24
C ALA A 64 21.69 -17.06 6.57
N ILE A 65 20.63 -16.39 7.06
CA ILE A 65 19.28 -16.44 6.46
C ILE A 65 19.32 -15.92 5.02
N VAL A 66 19.92 -14.76 4.79
CA VAL A 66 20.02 -14.17 3.45
C VAL A 66 20.84 -15.06 2.52
N ALA A 67 21.97 -15.58 2.99
CA ALA A 67 22.81 -16.50 2.20
C ALA A 67 22.06 -17.78 1.83
N ALA A 68 21.36 -18.40 2.77
CA ALA A 68 20.55 -19.60 2.53
C ALA A 68 19.42 -19.33 1.53
N ALA A 69 18.72 -18.19 1.67
CA ALA A 69 17.68 -17.80 0.75
C ALA A 69 18.21 -17.60 -0.67
N VAL A 70 19.32 -16.89 -0.84
CA VAL A 70 19.97 -16.67 -2.15
C VAL A 70 20.38 -18.01 -2.77
N VAL A 71 21.00 -18.90 -2.00
CA VAL A 71 21.41 -20.23 -2.49
C VAL A 71 20.21 -21.03 -2.97
N LEU A 72 19.13 -21.11 -2.18
CA LEU A 72 17.93 -21.87 -2.54
C LEU A 72 17.24 -21.31 -3.78
N VAL A 73 17.14 -19.99 -3.91
CA VAL A 73 16.56 -19.33 -5.09
C VAL A 73 17.41 -19.57 -6.33
N VAL A 74 18.73 -19.43 -6.25
CA VAL A 74 19.66 -19.68 -7.38
C VAL A 74 19.63 -21.16 -7.78
N MET A 75 19.64 -22.07 -6.82
CA MET A 75 19.53 -23.50 -7.11
C MET A 75 18.19 -23.86 -7.76
N GLY A 76 17.10 -23.35 -7.20
CA GLY A 76 15.77 -23.55 -7.78
C GLY A 76 15.67 -23.05 -9.24
N ASN A 77 16.14 -21.82 -9.49
CA ASN A 77 16.19 -21.26 -10.86
C ASN A 77 17.08 -22.12 -11.78
N GLY A 78 18.25 -22.55 -11.30
CA GLY A 78 19.17 -23.41 -12.04
C GLY A 78 18.54 -24.75 -12.44
N LEU A 79 17.90 -25.43 -11.49
CA LEU A 79 17.18 -26.69 -11.73
C LEU A 79 16.01 -26.49 -12.70
N GLY A 80 15.22 -25.45 -12.51
CA GLY A 80 14.10 -25.15 -13.40
C GLY A 80 14.55 -24.85 -14.83
N THR A 81 15.62 -24.07 -15.01
CA THR A 81 16.18 -23.82 -16.35
C THR A 81 16.78 -25.08 -16.98
N MET A 82 17.36 -25.99 -16.18
CA MET A 82 17.86 -27.27 -16.66
C MET A 82 16.72 -28.14 -17.20
N VAL A 83 15.64 -28.28 -16.45
CA VAL A 83 14.44 -29.00 -16.89
C VAL A 83 13.85 -28.34 -18.16
N GLY A 84 13.74 -27.03 -18.18
CA GLY A 84 13.26 -26.30 -19.36
C GLY A 84 14.12 -26.53 -20.60
N ARG A 85 15.45 -26.64 -20.47
CA ARG A 85 16.37 -26.97 -21.57
C ARG A 85 16.15 -28.40 -22.10
N GLN A 86 15.91 -29.37 -21.19
CA GLN A 86 15.63 -30.76 -21.60
C GLN A 86 14.33 -30.83 -22.41
N ILE A 87 13.25 -30.18 -21.95
CA ILE A 87 11.96 -30.12 -22.64
C ILE A 87 12.13 -29.45 -23.99
N ARG A 88 12.82 -28.31 -24.07
CA ARG A 88 13.10 -27.60 -25.31
C ARG A 88 13.90 -28.46 -26.31
N GLY A 89 14.83 -29.28 -25.82
CA GLY A 89 15.58 -30.22 -26.66
C GLY A 89 14.71 -31.25 -27.37
N ALA A 90 13.55 -31.59 -26.85
CA ALA A 90 12.56 -32.46 -27.45
C ALA A 90 11.77 -31.80 -28.61
N VAL A 91 11.76 -30.46 -28.69
CA VAL A 91 11.08 -29.71 -29.75
C VAL A 91 11.96 -29.71 -31.02
N ARG A 92 11.69 -30.64 -31.95
CA ARG A 92 12.50 -30.84 -33.17
C ARG A 92 12.02 -30.04 -34.37
N ILE A 93 10.76 -29.58 -34.38
CA ILE A 93 10.10 -28.95 -35.53
C ILE A 93 10.50 -27.46 -35.57
N ARG A 94 11.04 -27.00 -36.72
CA ARG A 94 11.54 -25.62 -36.91
C ARG A 94 10.52 -24.52 -36.58
N PRO A 95 9.25 -24.57 -37.08
CA PRO A 95 8.27 -23.52 -36.75
C PRO A 95 7.95 -23.48 -35.26
N LEU A 96 7.89 -24.61 -34.57
CA LEU A 96 7.66 -24.64 -33.09
C LEU A 96 8.81 -24.01 -32.33
N ARG A 97 10.06 -24.11 -32.80
CA ARG A 97 11.21 -23.41 -32.20
C ARG A 97 11.12 -21.88 -32.36
N ALA A 98 10.58 -21.40 -33.49
CA ALA A 98 10.38 -19.98 -33.68
C ALA A 98 9.31 -19.45 -32.73
N VAL A 99 8.19 -20.15 -32.59
CA VAL A 99 7.12 -19.84 -31.62
C VAL A 99 7.67 -19.89 -30.18
N ASP A 100 8.41 -20.94 -29.81
CA ASP A 100 9.06 -21.08 -28.51
C ASP A 100 9.92 -19.84 -28.15
N ARG A 101 10.70 -19.35 -29.12
CA ARG A 101 11.54 -18.17 -28.92
C ARG A 101 10.72 -16.91 -28.74
N LEU A 102 9.72 -16.66 -29.61
CA LEU A 102 8.89 -15.46 -29.54
C LEU A 102 8.10 -15.41 -28.26
N VAL A 103 7.45 -16.52 -27.90
CA VAL A 103 6.68 -16.63 -26.65
C VAL A 103 7.59 -16.50 -25.43
N GLY A 104 8.79 -17.12 -25.47
CA GLY A 104 9.80 -16.98 -24.41
C GLY A 104 10.24 -15.53 -24.21
N GLY A 105 10.44 -14.78 -25.31
CA GLY A 105 10.74 -13.35 -25.26
C GLY A 105 9.61 -12.54 -24.63
N ALA A 106 8.37 -12.77 -25.08
CA ALA A 106 7.19 -12.08 -24.57
C ALA A 106 6.96 -12.36 -23.08
N VAL A 107 7.00 -13.63 -22.66
CA VAL A 107 6.85 -14.02 -21.24
C VAL A 107 7.94 -13.39 -20.38
N ASN A 108 9.19 -13.44 -20.82
CA ASN A 108 10.28 -12.86 -20.03
C ASN A 108 10.17 -11.34 -19.91
N LEU A 109 9.75 -10.66 -20.99
CA LEU A 109 9.48 -9.22 -20.96
C LEU A 109 8.37 -8.86 -19.95
N VAL A 110 7.24 -9.57 -20.02
CA VAL A 110 6.10 -9.34 -19.09
C VAL A 110 6.50 -9.58 -17.65
N VAL A 111 7.14 -10.73 -17.37
CA VAL A 111 7.58 -11.04 -16.00
C VAL A 111 8.59 -10.03 -15.48
N SER A 112 9.56 -9.61 -16.32
CA SER A 112 10.53 -8.59 -15.93
C SER A 112 9.87 -7.23 -15.68
N ALA A 113 8.88 -6.84 -16.48
CA ALA A 113 8.10 -5.63 -16.27
C ALA A 113 7.33 -5.68 -14.94
N LEU A 114 6.66 -6.81 -14.62
CA LEU A 114 5.96 -6.99 -13.35
C LEU A 114 6.92 -6.96 -12.15
N VAL A 115 8.08 -7.59 -12.25
CA VAL A 115 9.12 -7.54 -11.19
C VAL A 115 9.61 -6.11 -10.99
N MET A 116 9.85 -5.36 -12.08
CA MET A 116 10.25 -3.95 -11.99
C MET A 116 9.15 -3.09 -11.34
N SER A 117 7.88 -3.31 -11.71
CA SER A 117 6.73 -2.63 -11.09
C SER A 117 6.64 -2.94 -9.60
N MET A 118 6.80 -4.21 -9.20
CA MET A 118 6.80 -4.62 -7.79
C MET A 118 7.95 -3.99 -7.00
N LEU A 119 9.15 -3.92 -7.58
CA LEU A 119 10.30 -3.27 -6.97
C LEU A 119 10.07 -1.75 -6.84
N ALA A 120 9.59 -1.09 -7.92
CA ALA A 120 9.27 0.34 -7.90
C ALA A 120 8.22 0.65 -6.83
N PHE A 121 7.14 -0.14 -6.76
CA PHE A 121 6.11 -0.03 -5.74
C PHE A 121 6.66 -0.25 -4.32
N SER A 122 7.52 -1.25 -4.13
CA SER A 122 8.15 -1.51 -2.83
C SER A 122 9.09 -0.38 -2.40
N ILE A 123 9.84 0.19 -3.33
CA ILE A 123 10.74 1.31 -3.08
C ILE A 123 9.95 2.60 -2.83
N SER A 124 8.89 2.88 -3.61
CA SER A 124 8.02 4.04 -3.38
C SER A 124 7.42 4.04 -1.98
N SER A 125 7.00 2.87 -1.51
CA SER A 125 6.41 2.71 -0.18
C SER A 125 7.40 2.90 0.99
N LEU A 126 8.71 3.00 0.72
CA LEU A 126 9.67 3.46 1.72
C LEU A 126 9.46 4.94 2.07
N GLY A 127 8.72 5.69 1.25
CA GLY A 127 8.42 7.10 1.50
C GLY A 127 9.68 7.97 1.58
N VAL A 128 10.67 7.69 0.73
CA VAL A 128 11.86 8.55 0.56
C VAL A 128 11.53 9.58 -0.53
N PRO A 129 11.34 10.88 -0.21
CA PRO A 129 10.78 11.86 -1.13
C PRO A 129 11.50 11.92 -2.47
N PHE A 130 12.84 12.01 -2.47
CA PHE A 130 13.63 12.05 -3.70
C PHE A 130 13.40 10.82 -4.59
N VAL A 131 13.38 9.63 -3.99
CA VAL A 131 13.22 8.38 -4.75
C VAL A 131 11.80 8.24 -5.26
N SER A 132 10.80 8.56 -4.44
CA SER A 132 9.38 8.51 -4.82
C SER A 132 9.08 9.47 -5.97
N GLN A 133 9.65 10.68 -5.96
CA GLN A 133 9.53 11.63 -7.07
C GLN A 133 10.16 11.09 -8.36
N GLN A 134 11.37 10.53 -8.31
CA GLN A 134 12.01 9.94 -9.48
C GLN A 134 11.23 8.77 -10.07
N LEU A 135 10.62 7.94 -9.21
CA LEU A 135 9.75 6.85 -9.64
C LEU A 135 8.44 7.38 -10.27
N ALA A 136 7.84 8.40 -9.67
CA ALA A 136 6.62 9.05 -10.17
C ALA A 136 6.82 9.74 -11.53
N GLU A 137 8.01 10.30 -11.77
CA GLU A 137 8.38 10.93 -13.06
C GLU A 137 8.69 9.92 -14.17
N SER A 138 8.99 8.65 -13.82
CA SER A 138 9.37 7.63 -14.81
C SER A 138 8.22 7.28 -15.73
N LYS A 139 8.42 7.48 -17.03
CA LYS A 139 7.45 7.12 -18.07
C LYS A 139 7.32 5.61 -18.25
N VAL A 140 8.42 4.89 -18.04
CA VAL A 140 8.43 3.42 -18.14
C VAL A 140 7.61 2.82 -17.02
N ILE A 141 7.75 3.29 -15.77
CA ILE A 141 6.96 2.82 -14.63
C ILE A 141 5.49 3.11 -14.85
N ARG A 142 5.12 4.35 -15.22
CA ARG A 142 3.73 4.72 -15.50
C ARG A 142 3.11 3.90 -16.64
N PHE A 143 3.89 3.61 -17.68
CA PHE A 143 3.43 2.75 -18.78
C PHE A 143 3.18 1.32 -18.31
N ILE A 144 4.11 0.72 -17.56
CA ILE A 144 3.96 -0.63 -17.00
C ILE A 144 2.77 -0.68 -16.05
N ASP A 145 2.67 0.34 -15.17
CA ASP A 145 1.57 0.44 -14.21
C ASP A 145 0.21 0.55 -14.91
N GLY A 146 0.11 1.41 -15.92
CA GLY A 146 -1.12 1.55 -16.71
C GLY A 146 -1.54 0.27 -17.46
N MET A 147 -0.59 -0.59 -17.81
CA MET A 147 -0.86 -1.89 -18.45
C MET A 147 -1.12 -3.03 -17.43
N THR A 148 -0.75 -2.85 -16.17
CA THR A 148 -0.91 -3.89 -15.14
C THR A 148 -2.35 -3.89 -14.62
N PRO A 149 -3.09 -5.01 -14.73
CA PRO A 149 -4.48 -5.07 -14.25
C PRO A 149 -4.57 -4.83 -12.74
N THR A 150 -5.62 -4.13 -12.30
CA THR A 150 -5.85 -3.81 -10.88
C THR A 150 -5.80 -5.03 -9.94
N PRO A 151 -6.38 -6.22 -10.28
CA PRO A 151 -6.25 -7.39 -9.42
C PRO A 151 -4.81 -7.85 -9.20
N VAL A 152 -3.94 -7.72 -10.23
CA VAL A 152 -2.52 -8.08 -10.11
C VAL A 152 -1.80 -7.11 -9.17
N LYS A 153 -2.06 -5.80 -9.29
CA LYS A 153 -1.52 -4.78 -8.38
C LYS A 153 -1.97 -5.02 -6.93
N ALA A 154 -3.25 -5.33 -6.73
CA ALA A 154 -3.79 -5.61 -5.40
C ALA A 154 -3.14 -6.85 -4.77
N THR A 155 -2.97 -7.94 -5.54
CA THR A 155 -2.29 -9.15 -5.07
C THR A 155 -0.82 -8.87 -4.69
N MET A 156 -0.11 -8.08 -5.51
CA MET A 156 1.28 -7.67 -5.19
C MET A 156 1.35 -6.85 -3.88
N ALA A 157 0.39 -5.93 -3.68
CA ALA A 157 0.30 -5.13 -2.46
C ALA A 157 0.03 -5.99 -1.22
N GLN A 158 -0.89 -6.95 -1.32
CA GLN A 158 -1.18 -7.91 -0.25
C GLN A 158 0.03 -8.77 0.11
N LEU A 159 0.72 -9.34 -0.90
CA LEU A 159 1.92 -10.13 -0.68
C LEU A 159 3.01 -9.32 0.02
N ARG A 160 3.23 -8.08 -0.40
CA ARG A 160 4.18 -7.18 0.24
C ARG A 160 3.80 -6.88 1.70
N SER A 161 2.54 -6.53 1.94
CA SER A 161 2.03 -6.22 3.29
C SER A 161 2.18 -7.42 4.24
N ALA A 162 1.95 -8.64 3.75
CA ALA A 162 2.16 -9.88 4.53
C ALA A 162 3.62 -10.10 4.92
N VAL A 163 4.58 -9.63 4.10
CA VAL A 163 6.02 -9.76 4.39
C VAL A 163 6.53 -8.64 5.30
N ILE A 164 6.04 -7.41 5.11
CA ILE A 164 6.55 -6.22 5.82
C ILE A 164 5.82 -6.00 7.15
N GLY A 165 4.63 -6.61 7.34
CA GLY A 165 3.90 -6.51 8.61
C GLY A 165 3.24 -5.14 8.85
N ASN A 166 2.75 -4.48 7.82
CA ASN A 166 1.96 -3.25 7.96
C ASN A 166 0.64 -3.59 8.67
N GLY A 167 0.48 -3.11 9.91
CA GLY A 167 -0.73 -3.27 10.70
C GLY A 167 -1.62 -2.02 10.62
N ILE A 168 -2.93 -2.20 10.71
CA ILE A 168 -3.89 -1.17 11.10
C ILE A 168 -4.10 -1.31 12.61
N PRO A 169 -4.30 -0.22 13.38
CA PRO A 169 -4.72 -0.33 14.77
C PRO A 169 -5.96 -1.23 14.90
N THR A 170 -5.96 -2.08 15.90
CA THR A 170 -7.10 -2.95 16.20
C THR A 170 -7.68 -2.57 17.54
N LEU A 171 -8.97 -2.32 17.59
CA LEU A 171 -9.67 -2.12 18.85
C LEU A 171 -10.12 -3.48 19.39
N ILE A 172 -9.68 -3.78 20.61
CA ILE A 172 -10.04 -4.97 21.37
C ILE A 172 -10.88 -4.48 22.53
N GLU A 173 -12.02 -5.09 22.77
CA GLU A 173 -12.84 -4.99 23.98
C GLU A 173 -13.83 -3.81 24.11
N GLY A 174 -15.01 -4.18 24.55
CA GLY A 174 -16.16 -3.31 24.86
C GLY A 174 -17.24 -3.28 23.79
N LEU A 175 -16.95 -3.80 22.59
CA LEU A 175 -17.89 -3.80 21.46
C LEU A 175 -18.56 -5.19 21.24
N GLU A 176 -18.37 -6.11 22.19
CA GLU A 176 -19.00 -7.43 22.15
C GLU A 176 -20.52 -7.29 22.32
N GLY A 177 -21.27 -7.77 21.34
CA GLY A 177 -22.72 -7.93 21.47
C GLY A 177 -23.58 -7.23 20.45
N ALA A 178 -23.04 -6.41 19.55
CA ALA A 178 -23.83 -5.94 18.41
C ALA A 178 -23.98 -7.06 17.36
N PRO A 179 -25.20 -7.30 16.81
CA PRO A 179 -25.35 -8.24 15.71
C PRO A 179 -24.46 -7.81 14.55
N ALA A 180 -23.70 -8.75 13.97
CA ALA A 180 -22.95 -8.49 12.75
C ALA A 180 -23.91 -8.04 11.65
N VAL A 181 -23.77 -6.81 11.20
CA VAL A 181 -24.49 -6.30 10.02
C VAL A 181 -23.68 -6.68 8.80
N PRO A 182 -24.27 -7.32 7.80
CA PRO A 182 -23.51 -7.67 6.59
C PRO A 182 -23.01 -6.42 5.87
N VAL A 183 -21.81 -6.52 5.30
CA VAL A 183 -21.27 -5.46 4.43
C VAL A 183 -22.24 -5.24 3.27
N PRO A 184 -22.65 -4.00 2.99
CA PRO A 184 -23.63 -3.74 1.94
C PRO A 184 -23.04 -4.03 0.55
N GLU A 185 -23.88 -4.55 -0.36
CA GLU A 185 -23.56 -4.74 -1.78
C GLU A 185 -23.81 -3.46 -2.61
N ALA A 186 -23.59 -2.28 -2.03
CA ALA A 186 -23.81 -1.01 -2.71
C ALA A 186 -22.66 -0.73 -3.71
N SER A 187 -23.01 -0.17 -4.88
CA SER A 187 -21.99 0.29 -5.83
C SER A 187 -21.34 1.57 -5.33
N THR A 188 -20.02 1.59 -5.29
CA THR A 188 -19.22 2.81 -5.04
C THR A 188 -18.72 3.45 -6.34
N ASP A 189 -19.08 2.91 -7.51
CA ASP A 189 -18.80 3.48 -8.81
C ASP A 189 -19.92 4.48 -9.18
N THR A 190 -19.92 5.62 -8.53
CA THR A 190 -20.86 6.74 -8.79
C THR A 190 -20.09 8.00 -9.19
N PRO A 191 -20.68 8.92 -9.96
CA PRO A 191 -19.99 10.16 -10.34
C PRO A 191 -19.51 10.98 -9.13
N ALA A 192 -20.27 11.01 -8.04
CA ALA A 192 -19.92 11.75 -6.84
C ALA A 192 -18.70 11.13 -6.10
N LEU A 193 -18.71 9.81 -5.90
CA LEU A 193 -17.60 9.12 -5.26
C LEU A 193 -16.35 9.08 -6.15
N ASN A 194 -16.51 9.01 -7.47
CA ASN A 194 -15.40 9.10 -8.41
C ASN A 194 -14.77 10.50 -8.40
N ALA A 195 -15.56 11.56 -8.29
CA ALA A 195 -15.05 12.92 -8.12
C ALA A 195 -14.31 13.08 -6.78
N ALA A 196 -14.84 12.53 -5.68
CA ALA A 196 -14.17 12.55 -4.38
C ALA A 196 -12.84 11.79 -4.41
N ALA A 197 -12.76 10.69 -5.17
CA ALA A 197 -11.54 9.87 -5.31
C ALA A 197 -10.33 10.66 -5.84
N GLU A 198 -10.55 11.72 -6.65
CA GLU A 198 -9.48 12.57 -7.18
C GLU A 198 -8.73 13.33 -6.08
N SER A 199 -9.33 13.51 -4.90
CA SER A 199 -8.75 14.22 -3.75
C SER A 199 -8.38 13.28 -2.59
N VAL A 200 -8.39 11.95 -2.83
CA VAL A 200 -7.91 10.94 -1.89
C VAL A 200 -6.51 10.50 -2.28
N LEU A 201 -5.58 10.57 -1.34
CA LEU A 201 -4.15 10.50 -1.55
C LEU A 201 -3.55 9.32 -0.80
N LYS A 202 -2.51 8.70 -1.35
CA LYS A 202 -1.72 7.71 -0.62
C LYS A 202 -0.63 8.43 0.17
N ILE A 203 -0.50 8.07 1.45
CA ILE A 203 0.56 8.56 2.33
C ILE A 203 1.56 7.44 2.55
N ALA A 204 2.85 7.75 2.41
CA ALA A 204 3.93 6.81 2.69
C ALA A 204 5.06 7.52 3.46
N GLY A 205 5.74 6.80 4.33
CA GLY A 205 6.88 7.34 5.06
C GLY A 205 7.71 6.28 5.74
N THR A 206 8.96 6.60 6.03
CA THR A 206 9.87 5.76 6.82
C THR A 206 10.16 6.44 8.15
N ALA A 207 9.79 5.77 9.23
CA ALA A 207 10.22 6.11 10.58
C ALA A 207 11.63 5.54 10.81
N TYR A 208 12.66 6.29 10.40
CA TYR A 208 14.06 5.82 10.40
C TYR A 208 14.57 5.39 11.76
N GLN A 209 14.07 6.02 12.84
CA GLN A 209 14.45 5.70 14.20
C GLN A 209 14.11 4.24 14.59
N CYS A 210 13.09 3.66 13.98
CA CYS A 210 12.60 2.31 14.26
C CYS A 210 12.75 1.36 13.06
N GLY A 211 13.26 1.84 11.94
CA GLY A 211 13.35 1.05 10.71
C GLY A 211 11.99 0.57 10.18
N GLN A 212 10.91 1.32 10.44
CA GLN A 212 9.55 0.94 10.05
C GLN A 212 9.07 1.78 8.88
N ASN A 213 8.44 1.11 7.92
CA ASN A 213 7.72 1.75 6.83
C ASN A 213 6.24 1.84 7.19
N GLN A 214 5.65 3.00 6.94
CA GLN A 214 4.24 3.26 7.18
C GLN A 214 3.57 3.64 5.87
N THR A 215 2.38 3.13 5.65
CA THR A 215 1.53 3.51 4.51
C THR A 215 0.10 3.67 5.00
N GLY A 216 -0.56 4.67 4.50
CA GLY A 216 -1.96 4.96 4.79
C GLY A 216 -2.58 5.80 3.67
N THR A 217 -3.67 6.40 4.01
CA THR A 217 -4.46 7.27 3.13
C THR A 217 -4.57 8.65 3.75
N GLY A 218 -4.80 9.66 2.94
CA GLY A 218 -5.18 10.99 3.36
C GLY A 218 -6.12 11.61 2.34
N PHE A 219 -6.71 12.74 2.66
CA PHE A 219 -7.58 13.49 1.75
C PHE A 219 -7.42 14.99 1.93
N VAL A 220 -7.70 15.72 0.87
CA VAL A 220 -7.55 17.19 0.85
C VAL A 220 -8.71 17.84 1.59
N VAL A 221 -8.42 18.72 2.56
CA VAL A 221 -9.42 19.45 3.36
C VAL A 221 -9.39 20.96 3.13
N SER A 222 -8.27 21.49 2.69
CA SER A 222 -8.12 22.88 2.23
C SER A 222 -6.91 22.97 1.29
N ASP A 223 -6.67 24.13 0.70
CA ASP A 223 -5.54 24.36 -0.18
C ASP A 223 -4.23 23.93 0.52
N ASP A 224 -3.45 23.09 -0.15
CA ASP A 224 -2.19 22.57 0.36
C ASP A 224 -2.27 21.79 1.69
N ARG A 225 -3.45 21.33 2.12
CA ARG A 225 -3.64 20.60 3.38
C ARG A 225 -4.34 19.27 3.19
N VAL A 226 -3.71 18.25 3.76
CA VAL A 226 -4.16 16.86 3.73
C VAL A 226 -4.36 16.37 5.15
N VAL A 227 -5.54 15.85 5.46
CA VAL A 227 -5.80 15.12 6.70
C VAL A 227 -5.44 13.66 6.52
N THR A 228 -4.86 13.07 7.56
CA THR A 228 -4.59 11.64 7.70
C THR A 228 -4.62 11.26 9.18
N ASN A 229 -4.41 10.00 9.53
CA ASN A 229 -4.21 9.61 10.92
C ASN A 229 -2.80 9.93 11.43
N ALA A 230 -2.69 10.21 12.73
CA ALA A 230 -1.42 10.43 13.39
C ALA A 230 -0.53 9.17 13.34
N HIS A 231 -1.12 7.98 13.54
CA HIS A 231 -0.37 6.72 13.47
C HIS A 231 0.24 6.44 12.10
N VAL A 232 -0.32 6.99 11.01
CA VAL A 232 0.21 6.84 9.64
C VAL A 232 1.54 7.58 9.47
N VAL A 233 1.75 8.66 10.20
CA VAL A 233 2.95 9.50 10.10
C VAL A 233 3.80 9.53 11.38
N ALA A 234 3.47 8.71 12.37
CA ALA A 234 4.20 8.67 13.64
C ALA A 234 5.69 8.30 13.44
N GLY A 235 6.59 9.19 13.92
CA GLY A 235 8.04 9.03 13.75
C GLY A 235 8.57 9.30 12.34
N VAL A 236 7.72 9.68 11.39
CA VAL A 236 8.09 10.03 10.02
C VAL A 236 8.42 11.52 9.96
N SER A 237 9.64 11.87 9.58
CA SER A 237 10.08 13.27 9.47
C SER A 237 9.58 13.97 8.21
N GLU A 238 9.48 13.25 7.12
CA GLU A 238 9.10 13.79 5.82
C GLU A 238 8.23 12.76 5.06
N PRO A 239 6.89 12.76 5.33
CA PRO A 239 5.98 11.87 4.63
C PRO A 239 5.90 12.25 3.14
N VAL A 240 5.69 11.23 2.29
CA VAL A 240 5.42 11.38 0.87
C VAL A 240 3.92 11.26 0.64
N VAL A 241 3.37 12.20 -0.10
CA VAL A 241 1.99 12.21 -0.56
C VAL A 241 1.97 11.85 -2.03
N GLU A 242 1.39 10.70 -2.36
CA GLU A 242 1.23 10.23 -3.74
C GLU A 242 -0.18 10.54 -4.23
N MET A 243 -0.28 11.19 -5.37
CA MET A 243 -1.53 11.64 -6.00
C MET A 243 -2.12 10.53 -6.90
N PRO A 244 -3.44 10.58 -7.19
CA PRO A 244 -4.10 9.58 -8.06
C PRO A 244 -3.50 9.48 -9.46
N ASP A 245 -2.93 10.57 -10.00
CA ASP A 245 -2.25 10.60 -11.29
C ASP A 245 -0.84 9.98 -11.27
N GLY A 246 -0.39 9.51 -10.10
CA GLY A 246 0.93 8.92 -9.86
C GLY A 246 2.02 9.93 -9.53
N GLY A 247 1.70 11.23 -9.41
CA GLY A 247 2.63 12.24 -8.89
C GLY A 247 2.96 11.99 -7.41
N ALA A 248 4.14 12.44 -6.95
CA ALA A 248 4.54 12.34 -5.55
C ALA A 248 5.15 13.67 -5.07
N MET A 249 4.71 14.13 -3.91
CA MET A 249 5.14 15.38 -3.29
C MET A 249 5.56 15.14 -1.84
N PRO A 250 6.55 15.88 -1.32
CA PRO A 250 6.89 15.82 0.11
C PRO A 250 5.81 16.53 0.92
N GLY A 251 5.46 15.96 2.05
CA GLY A 251 4.57 16.56 3.03
C GLY A 251 5.34 16.97 4.29
N ARG A 252 4.82 17.97 5.00
CA ARG A 252 5.28 18.37 6.33
C ARG A 252 4.17 18.24 7.33
N VAL A 253 4.40 17.58 8.46
CA VAL A 253 3.41 17.49 9.53
C VAL A 253 3.25 18.88 10.16
N VAL A 254 2.03 19.42 10.15
CA VAL A 254 1.70 20.75 10.71
C VAL A 254 0.68 20.68 11.85
N TYR A 255 0.07 19.50 12.05
CA TYR A 255 -0.75 19.14 13.20
C TYR A 255 -0.56 17.66 13.51
N PHE A 256 -0.48 17.30 14.78
CA PHE A 256 -0.29 15.92 15.21
C PHE A 256 -0.95 15.70 16.57
N ASP A 257 -2.00 14.92 16.59
CA ASP A 257 -2.78 14.58 17.77
C ASP A 257 -2.76 13.07 18.00
N THR A 258 -2.17 12.69 19.11
CA THR A 258 -2.00 11.27 19.47
C THR A 258 -3.24 10.67 20.13
N THR A 259 -4.11 11.50 20.66
CA THR A 259 -5.33 11.10 21.38
C THR A 259 -6.44 10.76 20.39
N HIS A 260 -6.77 11.70 19.49
CA HIS A 260 -7.82 11.52 18.49
C HIS A 260 -7.29 10.88 17.19
N ASP A 261 -6.00 10.50 17.14
CA ASP A 261 -5.35 9.88 15.98
C ASP A 261 -5.50 10.69 14.69
N LEU A 262 -5.34 12.01 14.76
CA LEU A 262 -5.43 12.93 13.61
C LEU A 262 -4.10 13.63 13.34
N ALA A 263 -3.78 13.82 12.08
CA ALA A 263 -2.67 14.63 11.62
C ALA A 263 -3.05 15.45 10.39
N VAL A 264 -2.41 16.62 10.24
CA VAL A 264 -2.50 17.45 9.05
C VAL A 264 -1.13 17.59 8.43
N LEU A 265 -1.06 17.35 7.14
CA LEU A 265 0.13 17.55 6.32
C LEU A 265 -0.03 18.83 5.49
N ALA A 266 1.00 19.66 5.48
CA ALA A 266 1.17 20.71 4.49
C ALA A 266 1.92 20.13 3.27
N VAL A 267 1.35 20.30 2.09
CA VAL A 267 1.88 19.80 0.81
C VAL A 267 1.91 20.97 -0.17
N ASP A 268 3.04 21.65 -0.22
CA ASP A 268 3.16 22.92 -0.97
C ASP A 268 2.95 22.70 -2.48
N GLY A 269 2.02 23.44 -3.06
CA GLY A 269 1.69 23.37 -4.49
C GLY A 269 0.73 22.24 -4.87
N LEU A 270 0.02 21.67 -3.91
CA LEU A 270 -1.04 20.69 -4.17
C LEU A 270 -2.23 21.40 -4.84
N THR A 271 -2.59 20.96 -6.06
CA THR A 271 -3.62 21.61 -6.88
C THR A 271 -4.96 20.88 -6.85
N LEU A 272 -5.13 19.89 -5.96
CA LEU A 272 -6.36 19.11 -5.84
C LEU A 272 -7.40 19.85 -5.01
N ALA A 273 -8.68 19.69 -5.40
CA ALA A 273 -9.78 20.36 -4.72
C ALA A 273 -10.04 19.78 -3.33
N PRO A 274 -10.31 20.61 -2.31
CA PRO A 274 -10.73 20.12 -1.00
C PRO A 274 -12.06 19.35 -1.08
N LEU A 275 -12.17 18.26 -0.32
CA LEU A 275 -13.42 17.53 -0.18
C LEU A 275 -14.39 18.32 0.72
N PRO A 276 -15.67 18.43 0.33
CA PRO A 276 -16.68 19.03 1.18
C PRO A 276 -16.90 18.16 2.43
N LEU A 277 -17.13 18.81 3.57
CA LEU A 277 -17.45 18.15 4.83
C LEU A 277 -18.97 18.01 4.98
N SER A 278 -19.41 16.89 5.56
CA SER A 278 -20.79 16.62 5.97
C SER A 278 -20.92 16.78 7.49
N SER A 279 -22.12 16.60 8.01
CA SER A 279 -22.35 16.23 9.42
C SER A 279 -22.20 14.73 9.61
N ASP A 280 -22.24 14.28 10.85
CA ASP A 280 -22.29 12.86 11.17
C ASP A 280 -23.47 12.16 10.49
N LEU A 281 -23.21 10.93 10.08
CA LEU A 281 -24.19 10.07 9.44
C LEU A 281 -25.01 9.34 10.51
N PRO A 282 -26.35 9.33 10.40
CA PRO A 282 -27.19 8.57 11.33
C PRO A 282 -27.02 7.05 11.15
N ASP A 283 -27.41 6.30 12.18
CA ASP A 283 -27.43 4.84 12.18
C ASP A 283 -28.19 4.27 11.00
N GLY A 284 -27.66 3.20 10.42
CA GLY A 284 -28.21 2.54 9.24
C GLY A 284 -27.91 3.24 7.92
N SER A 285 -27.20 4.38 7.92
CA SER A 285 -26.82 5.09 6.70
C SER A 285 -25.89 4.27 5.83
N SER A 286 -26.17 4.29 4.52
CA SER A 286 -25.20 3.83 3.51
C SER A 286 -24.08 4.85 3.36
N ALA A 287 -22.87 4.40 3.37
CA ALA A 287 -21.65 5.19 3.22
C ALA A 287 -20.66 4.46 2.30
N ALA A 288 -19.60 5.14 1.93
CA ALA A 288 -18.43 4.55 1.32
C ALA A 288 -17.18 4.97 2.09
N PHE A 289 -16.13 4.19 2.03
CA PHE A 289 -14.81 4.63 2.46
C PHE A 289 -13.80 4.41 1.35
N ALA A 290 -12.84 5.31 1.27
CA ALA A 290 -11.90 5.33 0.17
C ALA A 290 -10.46 5.32 0.68
N GLY A 291 -9.56 4.64 -0.05
CA GLY A 291 -8.16 4.60 0.32
C GLY A 291 -7.30 3.64 -0.48
N TYR A 292 -6.13 3.35 0.06
CA TYR A 292 -5.08 2.55 -0.58
C TYR A 292 -4.76 1.30 0.25
N PRO A 293 -5.62 0.27 0.25
CA PRO A 293 -5.42 -0.92 1.07
C PRO A 293 -4.07 -1.58 0.76
N HIS A 294 -3.33 -1.92 1.81
CA HIS A 294 -1.97 -2.46 1.76
C HIS A 294 -0.95 -1.55 1.04
N GLY A 295 -1.27 -0.24 0.91
CA GLY A 295 -0.52 0.72 0.08
C GLY A 295 -0.63 0.43 -1.42
N GLY A 296 -1.58 -0.39 -1.83
CA GLY A 296 -1.84 -0.83 -3.20
C GLY A 296 -2.61 0.19 -4.03
N PRO A 297 -3.33 -0.26 -5.08
CA PRO A 297 -4.15 0.62 -5.88
C PRO A 297 -5.31 1.19 -5.05
N PHE A 298 -5.77 2.38 -5.45
CA PHE A 298 -6.96 3.01 -4.88
C PHE A 298 -8.15 2.06 -4.92
N GLN A 299 -8.93 2.06 -3.85
CA GLN A 299 -10.22 1.37 -3.75
C GLN A 299 -11.22 2.24 -3.01
N SER A 300 -12.46 2.26 -3.50
CA SER A 300 -13.63 2.73 -2.78
C SER A 300 -14.49 1.51 -2.45
N LYS A 301 -14.85 1.36 -1.18
CA LYS A 301 -15.66 0.22 -0.71
C LYS A 301 -16.91 0.73 -0.01
N PRO A 302 -18.03 -0.01 -0.11
CA PRO A 302 -19.25 0.35 0.59
C PRO A 302 -19.12 0.05 2.09
N ALA A 303 -19.83 0.82 2.89
CA ALA A 303 -20.02 0.59 4.32
C ALA A 303 -21.45 0.93 4.73
N THR A 304 -21.89 0.37 5.85
CA THR A 304 -23.09 0.82 6.55
C THR A 304 -22.68 1.32 7.94
N VAL A 305 -23.13 2.49 8.32
CA VAL A 305 -23.02 3.00 9.68
C VAL A 305 -23.87 2.13 10.57
N GLN A 306 -23.27 1.43 11.53
CA GLN A 306 -24.02 0.66 12.51
C GLN A 306 -24.57 1.58 13.59
N ASP A 307 -23.69 2.34 14.22
CA ASP A 307 -24.00 3.37 15.19
C ASP A 307 -22.77 4.29 15.40
N ILE A 308 -22.99 5.35 16.19
CA ILE A 308 -21.94 6.13 16.85
C ILE A 308 -21.97 5.77 18.33
N THR A 309 -20.82 5.41 18.88
CA THR A 309 -20.71 4.97 20.26
C THR A 309 -19.48 5.54 20.95
N THR A 310 -19.61 5.83 22.24
CA THR A 310 -18.47 6.28 23.05
C THR A 310 -17.78 5.06 23.65
N VAL A 311 -16.48 4.92 23.35
CA VAL A 311 -15.63 3.85 23.87
C VAL A 311 -14.32 4.39 24.39
N LEU A 312 -13.65 3.63 25.26
CA LEU A 312 -12.30 3.99 25.71
C LEU A 312 -11.30 3.59 24.61
N VAL A 313 -10.73 4.58 23.95
CA VAL A 313 -9.71 4.41 22.91
C VAL A 313 -8.34 4.80 23.48
N PRO A 314 -7.33 3.90 23.46
CA PRO A 314 -5.97 4.27 23.79
C PRO A 314 -5.40 5.26 22.76
N ASP A 315 -4.45 6.10 23.19
CA ASP A 315 -3.68 6.91 22.27
C ASP A 315 -2.93 6.02 21.25
N ILE A 316 -2.36 6.62 20.21
CA ILE A 316 -1.66 5.86 19.14
C ILE A 316 -0.48 5.03 19.65
N TYR A 317 -0.03 5.24 20.89
CA TYR A 317 1.04 4.46 21.55
C TYR A 317 0.50 3.36 22.46
N GLY A 318 -0.81 3.18 22.51
CA GLY A 318 -1.47 2.19 23.36
C GLY A 318 -1.58 2.57 24.83
N ASN A 319 -1.44 3.86 25.16
CA ASN A 319 -1.51 4.40 26.51
C ASN A 319 -2.71 5.35 26.67
N ASN A 320 -2.93 5.82 27.90
CA ASN A 320 -3.86 6.92 28.23
C ASN A 320 -5.24 6.81 27.55
N PRO A 321 -6.02 5.73 27.78
CA PRO A 321 -7.31 5.56 27.14
C PRO A 321 -8.26 6.71 27.54
N SER A 322 -8.89 7.35 26.57
CA SER A 322 -9.89 8.41 26.68
C SER A 322 -11.23 7.97 26.12
N PRO A 323 -12.35 8.52 26.60
CA PRO A 323 -13.65 8.32 25.98
C PRO A 323 -13.70 9.05 24.63
N GLU A 324 -13.87 8.30 23.54
CA GLU A 324 -13.96 8.82 22.19
C GLU A 324 -15.27 8.38 21.55
N GLU A 325 -15.95 9.31 20.85
CA GLU A 325 -17.08 8.98 20.00
C GLU A 325 -16.59 8.50 18.65
N ILE A 326 -16.89 7.26 18.30
CA ILE A 326 -16.47 6.65 17.05
C ILE A 326 -17.63 6.02 16.31
N TYR A 327 -17.54 6.03 14.98
CA TYR A 327 -18.39 5.19 14.15
C TYR A 327 -18.01 3.73 14.27
N ARG A 328 -19.02 2.86 14.39
CA ARG A 328 -18.93 1.45 14.02
C ARG A 328 -19.49 1.26 12.62
N LEU A 329 -18.73 0.61 11.77
CA LEU A 329 -19.03 0.44 10.36
C LEU A 329 -19.06 -1.04 10.01
N ALA A 330 -20.12 -1.51 9.34
CA ALA A 330 -20.05 -2.74 8.57
C ALA A 330 -19.31 -2.45 7.26
N GLY A 331 -18.04 -2.87 7.17
CA GLY A 331 -17.18 -2.60 6.04
C GLY A 331 -15.83 -3.29 6.17
N ASP A 332 -15.33 -3.89 5.08
CA ASP A 332 -14.04 -4.59 5.02
C ASP A 332 -12.86 -3.60 5.01
N VAL A 333 -12.56 -3.04 6.19
CA VAL A 333 -11.43 -2.12 6.39
C VAL A 333 -10.12 -2.90 6.44
N GLN A 334 -9.15 -2.49 5.63
CA GLN A 334 -7.85 -3.13 5.49
C GLN A 334 -6.70 -2.19 5.90
N PRO A 335 -5.53 -2.74 6.31
CA PRO A 335 -4.33 -1.92 6.49
C PRO A 335 -4.08 -1.02 5.27
N GLY A 336 -3.82 0.27 5.50
CA GLY A 336 -3.66 1.27 4.44
C GLY A 336 -4.92 2.09 4.15
N ASN A 337 -6.12 1.67 4.63
CA ASN A 337 -7.30 2.53 4.63
C ASN A 337 -7.24 3.62 5.72
N SER A 338 -6.41 3.45 6.75
CA SER A 338 -6.19 4.43 7.81
C SER A 338 -5.90 5.83 7.26
N GLY A 339 -6.57 6.84 7.78
CA GLY A 339 -6.52 8.23 7.31
C GLY A 339 -7.38 8.51 6.09
N GLY A 340 -8.02 7.49 5.52
CA GLY A 340 -8.96 7.66 4.39
C GLY A 340 -10.31 8.20 4.86
N PRO A 341 -11.02 8.93 3.98
CA PRO A 341 -12.32 9.50 4.32
C PRO A 341 -13.40 8.41 4.39
N LEU A 342 -14.28 8.52 5.41
CA LEU A 342 -15.62 7.99 5.36
C LEU A 342 -16.46 9.01 4.58
N LEU A 343 -17.11 8.57 3.51
CA LEU A 343 -17.84 9.42 2.59
C LEU A 343 -19.33 9.13 2.63
N THR A 344 -20.13 10.17 2.56
CA THR A 344 -21.54 10.04 2.16
C THR A 344 -21.60 9.51 0.72
N MET A 345 -22.73 8.97 0.30
CA MET A 345 -22.93 8.54 -1.10
C MET A 345 -22.87 9.71 -2.11
N ASP A 346 -22.94 10.95 -1.61
CA ASP A 346 -22.77 12.19 -2.40
C ASP A 346 -21.32 12.69 -2.42
N GLY A 347 -20.36 11.93 -1.85
CA GLY A 347 -18.93 12.23 -1.90
C GLY A 347 -18.45 13.26 -0.88
N GLN A 348 -19.23 13.57 0.16
CA GLN A 348 -18.84 14.46 1.25
C GLN A 348 -18.19 13.66 2.39
N VAL A 349 -17.21 14.23 3.07
CA VAL A 349 -16.52 13.60 4.20
C VAL A 349 -17.41 13.63 5.43
N ALA A 350 -17.66 12.46 6.02
CA ALA A 350 -18.41 12.27 7.25
C ALA A 350 -17.57 11.68 8.39
N GLY A 351 -16.27 11.41 8.15
CA GLY A 351 -15.36 10.89 9.17
C GLY A 351 -14.03 10.43 8.57
N VAL A 352 -13.17 9.82 9.43
CA VAL A 352 -11.85 9.33 9.04
C VAL A 352 -11.66 7.88 9.50
N ILE A 353 -11.40 6.96 8.58
CA ILE A 353 -11.11 5.55 8.91
C ILE A 353 -9.80 5.46 9.70
N PHE A 354 -9.80 4.79 10.85
CA PHE A 354 -8.59 4.68 11.66
C PHE A 354 -8.27 3.29 12.19
N ALA A 355 -9.28 2.42 12.37
CA ALA A 355 -9.09 1.11 12.98
C ALA A 355 -10.04 0.06 12.42
N LYS A 356 -9.80 -1.20 12.78
CA LYS A 356 -10.71 -2.32 12.54
C LYS A 356 -10.86 -3.18 13.78
N ALA A 357 -11.90 -4.01 13.82
CA ALA A 357 -12.08 -4.97 14.89
C ALA A 357 -11.07 -6.12 14.80
N THR A 358 -10.66 -6.64 15.96
CA THR A 358 -9.72 -7.77 16.04
C THR A 358 -10.38 -9.10 15.66
N GLN A 359 -11.64 -9.28 16.03
CA GLN A 359 -12.36 -10.56 15.88
C GLN A 359 -13.28 -10.61 14.67
N ASP A 360 -13.68 -9.45 14.14
CA ASP A 360 -14.57 -9.34 12.98
C ASP A 360 -13.84 -8.61 11.84
N SER A 361 -13.57 -9.33 10.75
CA SER A 361 -12.88 -8.78 9.57
C SER A 361 -13.71 -7.71 8.86
N ASP A 362 -15.02 -7.73 9.03
CA ASP A 362 -15.97 -6.89 8.31
C ASP A 362 -16.47 -5.71 9.16
N MET A 363 -15.85 -5.47 10.31
CA MET A 363 -16.12 -4.32 11.17
C MET A 363 -14.94 -3.35 11.17
N GLY A 364 -15.21 -2.12 10.76
CA GLY A 364 -14.29 -0.99 10.79
C GLY A 364 -14.75 0.11 11.75
N PHE A 365 -13.83 1.04 12.05
CA PHE A 365 -14.09 2.20 12.89
C PHE A 365 -13.63 3.49 12.21
N ALA A 366 -14.40 4.57 12.41
CA ALA A 366 -14.02 5.87 11.93
C ALA A 366 -14.20 6.94 13.01
N ILE A 367 -13.33 7.94 12.98
CA ILE A 367 -13.40 9.16 13.78
C ILE A 367 -14.60 9.97 13.27
N THR A 368 -15.37 10.55 14.18
CA THR A 368 -16.56 11.35 13.87
C THR A 368 -16.23 12.77 13.43
N MET A 369 -17.24 13.49 13.00
CA MET A 369 -17.09 14.89 12.61
C MET A 369 -16.86 15.82 13.78
N ASP A 370 -17.21 15.41 15.00
CA ASP A 370 -16.96 16.19 16.22
C ASP A 370 -15.45 16.42 16.43
N ASP A 371 -14.60 15.41 16.14
CA ASP A 371 -13.15 15.55 16.23
C ASP A 371 -12.53 16.08 14.94
N LEU A 372 -13.06 15.69 13.78
CA LEU A 372 -12.51 16.08 12.48
C LEU A 372 -12.78 17.55 12.14
N SER A 373 -14.01 18.06 12.34
CA SER A 373 -14.41 19.39 11.89
C SER A 373 -13.57 20.53 12.48
N PRO A 374 -13.24 20.52 13.78
CA PRO A 374 -12.35 21.53 14.35
C PRO A 374 -10.97 21.56 13.71
N VAL A 375 -10.41 20.40 13.43
CA VAL A 375 -9.08 20.25 12.79
C VAL A 375 -9.13 20.72 11.34
N ALA A 376 -10.11 20.23 10.57
CA ALA A 376 -10.24 20.56 9.14
C ALA A 376 -10.52 22.05 8.93
N SER A 377 -11.37 22.68 9.75
CA SER A 377 -11.68 24.11 9.65
C SER A 377 -10.48 25.02 9.91
N GLN A 378 -9.54 24.58 10.72
CA GLN A 378 -8.31 25.33 11.07
C GLN A 378 -7.11 24.94 10.19
N ALA A 379 -7.22 23.88 9.36
CA ALA A 379 -6.11 23.30 8.63
C ALA A 379 -5.36 24.33 7.76
N ALA A 380 -6.06 25.24 7.10
CA ALA A 380 -5.46 26.28 6.28
C ALA A 380 -4.49 27.20 7.06
N ALA A 381 -4.76 27.42 8.35
CA ALA A 381 -3.94 28.25 9.22
C ALA A 381 -2.73 27.50 9.83
N MET A 382 -2.71 26.18 9.74
CA MET A 382 -1.62 25.34 10.25
C MET A 382 -0.44 25.38 9.28
N THR A 383 0.58 26.18 9.59
CA THR A 383 1.75 26.39 8.68
C THR A 383 3.07 25.96 9.30
N ALA A 384 3.16 26.00 10.63
CA ALA A 384 4.39 25.66 11.35
C ALA A 384 4.58 24.14 11.41
N PRO A 385 5.77 23.62 11.05
CA PRO A 385 6.05 22.19 11.24
C PRO A 385 5.99 21.81 12.72
N VAL A 386 5.41 20.65 12.98
CA VAL A 386 5.38 20.03 14.31
C VAL A 386 6.04 18.66 14.28
N SER A 387 6.45 18.15 15.43
CA SER A 387 7.00 16.80 15.52
C SER A 387 5.90 15.76 15.25
N SER A 388 6.23 14.73 14.49
CA SER A 388 5.41 13.53 14.29
C SER A 388 5.53 12.51 15.44
N GLY A 389 6.08 12.92 16.58
CA GLY A 389 6.22 12.08 17.77
C GLY A 389 7.24 10.96 17.62
N GLN A 390 7.01 9.92 18.41
CA GLN A 390 7.82 8.70 18.39
C GLN A 390 7.23 7.68 17.42
N CYS A 391 8.00 6.66 17.04
CA CYS A 391 7.46 5.53 16.31
C CYS A 391 6.53 4.69 17.21
N ILE A 392 5.51 4.11 16.60
CA ILE A 392 4.65 3.14 17.27
C ILE A 392 5.42 1.82 17.36
N GLN A 393 5.56 1.27 18.56
CA GLN A 393 6.12 -0.08 18.75
C GLN A 393 5.05 -1.10 18.35
N LYS A 394 5.39 -1.96 17.40
CA LYS A 394 4.53 -3.07 16.92
C LYS A 394 4.92 -4.36 17.60
#